data_c942e6b6322ff60fb1bb200733655f62
#
_entry.id   c942e6b6322ff60fb1bb200733655f62
#
_cell.length_a   1.000
_cell.length_b   1.000
_cell.length_c   1.000
_cell.angle_alpha   90.00
_cell.angle_beta   90.00
_cell.angle_gamma   90.00
#
_symmetry.space_group_name_H-M   'P 1'
#
loop_
_entity.id
_entity.type
_entity.pdbx_description
1 polymer ?
#
loop_
_entity_poly.entity_id
_entity_poly.type
_entity_poly.pdbx_seq_one_letter_code
_entity_poly.pdbx_strand_id
1 'polypeptide(L)'
;GYDITPPGEQTPEEEARSREMRENIRWDMHRMKKTPARWTELFNMDKPIIAGVHGYCVAGGTDMAMHCDIIIAADDAQIGFPAVRSMGTPPTHMWTYMVGPQWAKYFLLTGESVSGEQAAEIGFAWKSVPRENLDDAVEELASKMAKIPWELLAANKSIVNKAMDLMGRNTLQQMAAEVDAVSHQAPIVYEFNRRAREGGIKAALDWRDGPFRDYRGADK
;
A
#
# COMPACT_ATOMS: atom_id res chain seq x y z
N GLY A 1 -3.61 5.71 -3.56
CA GLY A 1 -2.73 5.83 -2.40
C GLY A 1 -3.27 6.78 -1.36
N TYR A 2 -2.55 6.96 -0.26
CA TYR A 2 -2.90 7.97 0.73
C TYR A 2 -2.54 9.36 0.22
N ASP A 3 -3.40 10.34 0.49
CA ASP A 3 -3.06 11.73 0.22
C ASP A 3 -2.04 12.21 1.28
N ILE A 4 -0.86 12.52 0.83
CA ILE A 4 0.26 13.02 1.64
C ILE A 4 0.50 14.51 1.43
N THR A 5 -0.38 15.18 0.67
CA THR A 5 -0.31 16.63 0.47
C THR A 5 -0.53 17.31 1.82
N PRO A 6 0.34 18.25 2.21
CA PRO A 6 0.09 19.03 3.42
C PRO A 6 -1.28 19.71 3.33
N PRO A 7 -2.03 19.80 4.44
CA PRO A 7 -3.26 20.57 4.43
C PRO A 7 -2.95 22.00 3.97
N GLY A 8 -3.88 22.65 3.27
CA GLY A 8 -3.75 24.04 2.86
C GLY A 8 -3.49 25.00 4.03
N GLU A 9 -3.63 26.30 3.81
CA GLU A 9 -3.47 27.28 4.88
C GLU A 9 -4.29 26.89 6.11
N GLN A 10 -3.61 26.67 7.22
CA GLN A 10 -4.20 26.36 8.52
C GLN A 10 -4.04 27.58 9.42
N THR A 11 -5.01 27.79 10.28
CA THR A 11 -4.84 28.78 11.38
C THR A 11 -3.77 28.29 12.36
N PRO A 12 -3.11 29.17 13.11
CA PRO A 12 -2.14 28.81 14.15
C PRO A 12 -2.71 27.81 15.18
N GLU A 13 -4.00 27.91 15.48
CA GLU A 13 -4.70 27.00 16.40
C GLU A 13 -4.88 25.61 15.79
N GLU A 14 -5.24 25.52 14.51
CA GLU A 14 -5.34 24.25 13.78
C GLU A 14 -3.98 23.57 13.63
N GLU A 15 -2.92 24.35 13.40
CA GLU A 15 -1.55 23.82 13.35
C GLU A 15 -1.11 23.27 14.71
N ALA A 16 -1.34 24.01 15.78
CA ALA A 16 -1.01 23.59 17.14
C ALA A 16 -1.75 22.30 17.51
N ARG A 17 -3.06 22.23 17.24
CA ARG A 17 -3.87 21.05 17.46
C ARG A 17 -3.40 19.85 16.62
N SER A 18 -3.06 20.09 15.36
CA SER A 18 -2.54 19.03 14.46
C SER A 18 -1.18 18.51 14.93
N ARG A 19 -0.34 19.38 15.51
CA ARG A 19 0.94 19.01 16.11
C ARG A 19 0.72 18.16 17.37
N GLU A 20 -0.09 18.62 18.32
CA GLU A 20 -0.42 17.89 19.54
C GLU A 20 -0.97 16.49 19.24
N MET A 21 -1.88 16.40 18.26
CA MET A 21 -2.43 15.10 17.83
C MET A 21 -1.36 14.18 17.24
N ARG A 22 -0.40 14.69 16.46
CA ARG A 22 0.70 13.89 15.90
C ARG A 22 1.71 13.44 16.95
N GLU A 23 1.97 14.26 17.94
CA GLU A 23 2.85 13.95 19.07
C GLU A 23 2.22 12.99 20.08
N ASN A 24 0.90 12.82 20.02
CA ASN A 24 0.16 11.87 20.85
C ASN A 24 0.14 10.47 20.22
N ILE A 25 1.07 9.63 20.60
CA ILE A 25 1.19 8.25 20.07
C ILE A 25 -0.10 7.42 20.24
N ARG A 26 -0.85 7.61 21.33
CA ARG A 26 -2.12 6.89 21.54
C ARG A 26 -3.18 7.29 20.53
N TRP A 27 -3.23 8.57 20.21
CA TRP A 27 -4.14 9.07 19.17
C TRP A 27 -3.75 8.55 17.80
N ASP A 28 -2.45 8.55 17.51
CA ASP A 28 -1.93 8.05 16.22
C ASP A 28 -2.18 6.54 16.08
N MET A 29 -1.94 5.74 17.12
CA MET A 29 -2.31 4.33 17.14
C MET A 29 -3.80 4.11 16.85
N HIS A 30 -4.68 4.91 17.47
CA HIS A 30 -6.12 4.82 17.20
C HIS A 30 -6.45 5.19 15.75
N ARG A 31 -5.81 6.19 15.20
CA ARG A 31 -5.97 6.61 13.81
C ARG A 31 -5.49 5.54 12.84
N MET A 32 -4.31 4.97 13.09
CA MET A 32 -3.72 3.93 12.22
C MET A 32 -4.56 2.66 12.18
N LYS A 33 -5.18 2.26 13.28
CA LYS A 33 -6.10 1.10 13.31
C LYS A 33 -7.33 1.23 12.42
N LYS A 34 -7.70 2.44 12.03
CA LYS A 34 -8.83 2.66 11.09
C LYS A 34 -8.46 2.32 9.64
N THR A 35 -7.18 2.35 9.30
CA THR A 35 -6.73 2.04 7.94
C THR A 35 -6.93 0.57 7.57
N PRO A 36 -6.45 -0.41 8.37
CA PRO A 36 -6.75 -1.82 8.12
C PRO A 36 -8.24 -2.12 8.07
N ALA A 37 -9.05 -1.47 8.90
CA ALA A 37 -10.50 -1.69 8.91
C ALA A 37 -11.15 -1.42 7.56
N ARG A 38 -10.77 -0.34 6.87
CA ARG A 38 -11.30 0.01 5.54
C ARG A 38 -10.93 -1.04 4.48
N TRP A 39 -9.69 -1.51 4.50
CA TRP A 39 -9.23 -2.52 3.56
C TRP A 39 -9.79 -3.91 3.90
N THR A 40 -10.05 -4.18 5.17
CA THR A 40 -10.73 -5.41 5.60
C THR A 40 -12.16 -5.49 5.05
N GLU A 41 -12.88 -4.38 4.93
CA GLU A 41 -14.18 -4.35 4.25
C GLU A 41 -14.03 -4.78 2.78
N LEU A 42 -13.06 -4.23 2.06
CA LEU A 42 -12.77 -4.60 0.68
C LEU A 42 -12.42 -6.10 0.56
N PHE A 43 -11.54 -6.59 1.42
CA PHE A 43 -11.10 -7.98 1.47
C PHE A 43 -12.27 -8.96 1.74
N ASN A 44 -13.22 -8.58 2.57
CA ASN A 44 -14.34 -9.42 2.98
C ASN A 44 -15.60 -9.27 2.11
N MET A 45 -15.60 -8.45 1.07
CA MET A 45 -16.74 -8.36 0.16
C MET A 45 -17.04 -9.73 -0.46
N ASP A 46 -18.29 -10.10 -0.55
CA ASP A 46 -18.71 -11.38 -1.19
C ASP A 46 -18.35 -11.42 -2.68
N LYS A 47 -18.47 -10.26 -3.36
CA LYS A 47 -18.09 -10.14 -4.76
C LYS A 47 -16.57 -10.12 -4.91
N PRO A 48 -15.97 -10.99 -5.75
CA PRO A 48 -14.55 -10.92 -6.07
C PRO A 48 -14.14 -9.58 -6.70
N ILE A 49 -12.92 -9.15 -6.40
CA ILE A 49 -12.35 -7.89 -6.85
C ILE A 49 -11.04 -8.16 -7.58
N ILE A 50 -10.91 -7.61 -8.78
CA ILE A 50 -9.68 -7.67 -9.57
C ILE A 50 -9.06 -6.28 -9.57
N ALA A 51 -7.78 -6.19 -9.21
CA ALA A 51 -7.00 -4.97 -9.33
C ALA A 51 -6.23 -4.97 -10.65
N GLY A 52 -6.53 -4.01 -11.53
CA GLY A 52 -5.70 -3.69 -12.69
C GLY A 52 -4.68 -2.60 -12.30
N VAL A 53 -3.42 -2.98 -12.16
CA VAL A 53 -2.36 -2.11 -11.64
C VAL A 53 -1.51 -1.56 -12.78
N HIS A 54 -1.36 -0.24 -12.84
CA HIS A 54 -0.49 0.43 -13.81
C HIS A 54 0.15 1.69 -13.21
N GLY A 55 1.19 2.21 -13.86
CA GLY A 55 1.91 3.38 -13.37
C GLY A 55 2.49 3.12 -11.98
N TYR A 56 2.27 4.03 -11.04
CA TYR A 56 2.78 3.90 -9.68
C TYR A 56 1.75 3.25 -8.76
N CYS A 57 2.05 2.05 -8.29
CA CYS A 57 1.32 1.37 -7.21
C CYS A 57 2.23 1.30 -5.98
N VAL A 58 2.24 2.37 -5.20
CA VAL A 58 3.17 2.51 -4.07
C VAL A 58 2.44 2.87 -2.78
N ALA A 59 3.03 2.49 -1.64
CA ALA A 59 2.49 2.77 -0.30
C ALA A 59 1.01 2.36 -0.18
N GLY A 60 0.09 3.30 0.07
CA GLY A 60 -1.34 3.01 0.15
C GLY A 60 -1.96 2.41 -1.11
N GLY A 61 -1.31 2.57 -2.28
CA GLY A 61 -1.71 1.86 -3.50
C GLY A 61 -1.48 0.36 -3.39
N THR A 62 -0.35 -0.05 -2.84
CA THR A 62 -0.07 -1.46 -2.57
C THR A 62 -0.96 -2.02 -1.46
N ASP A 63 -1.26 -1.23 -0.44
CA ASP A 63 -2.21 -1.65 0.60
C ASP A 63 -3.58 -1.99 0.00
N MET A 64 -4.10 -1.13 -0.88
CA MET A 64 -5.36 -1.38 -1.59
C MET A 64 -5.27 -2.61 -2.50
N ALA A 65 -4.24 -2.69 -3.34
CA ALA A 65 -4.09 -3.79 -4.31
C ALA A 65 -4.02 -5.16 -3.62
N MET A 66 -3.26 -5.26 -2.52
CA MET A 66 -3.11 -6.51 -1.76
C MET A 66 -4.37 -6.95 -0.97
N HIS A 67 -5.39 -6.11 -0.89
CA HIS A 67 -6.70 -6.47 -0.33
C HIS A 67 -7.74 -6.82 -1.41
N CYS A 68 -7.37 -6.70 -2.69
CA CYS A 68 -8.13 -7.30 -3.80
C CYS A 68 -7.82 -8.80 -3.91
N ASP A 69 -8.69 -9.54 -4.59
CA ASP A 69 -8.56 -10.99 -4.69
C ASP A 69 -7.52 -11.42 -5.72
N ILE A 70 -7.43 -10.71 -6.83
CA ILE A 70 -6.48 -10.99 -7.91
C ILE A 70 -5.90 -9.67 -8.40
N ILE A 71 -4.59 -9.64 -8.61
CA ILE A 71 -3.87 -8.50 -9.15
C ILE A 71 -3.35 -8.85 -10.54
N ILE A 72 -3.65 -8.01 -11.53
CA ILE A 72 -3.03 -8.03 -12.86
C ILE A 72 -2.25 -6.72 -12.99
N ALA A 73 -0.98 -6.79 -13.32
CA ALA A 73 -0.13 -5.61 -13.45
C ALA A 73 0.19 -5.31 -14.91
N ALA A 74 0.32 -4.03 -15.27
CA ALA A 74 1.01 -3.64 -16.47
C ALA A 74 2.51 -3.94 -16.31
N ASP A 75 3.18 -4.41 -17.37
CA ASP A 75 4.60 -4.81 -17.33
C ASP A 75 5.51 -3.69 -16.79
N ASP A 76 5.19 -2.44 -17.15
CA ASP A 76 5.92 -1.22 -16.79
C ASP A 76 5.47 -0.59 -15.46
N ALA A 77 4.51 -1.18 -14.74
CA ALA A 77 4.07 -0.67 -13.45
C ALA A 77 5.23 -0.61 -12.45
N GLN A 78 5.22 0.40 -11.58
CA GLN A 78 6.19 0.56 -10.51
C GLN A 78 5.54 0.23 -9.18
N ILE A 79 5.94 -0.88 -8.58
CA ILE A 79 5.28 -1.47 -7.41
C ILE A 79 6.27 -1.56 -6.25
N GLY A 80 5.97 -0.91 -5.11
CA GLY A 80 6.88 -0.89 -3.98
C GLY A 80 6.37 -0.11 -2.78
N PHE A 81 7.24 0.06 -1.76
CA PHE A 81 6.87 0.78 -0.54
C PHE A 81 7.93 1.82 -0.12
N PRO A 82 8.22 2.84 -0.95
CA PRO A 82 9.24 3.86 -0.65
C PRO A 82 8.91 4.71 0.60
N ALA A 83 7.69 4.64 1.12
CA ALA A 83 7.29 5.32 2.36
C ALA A 83 8.14 4.93 3.57
N VAL A 84 8.75 3.73 3.60
CA VAL A 84 9.65 3.30 4.68
C VAL A 84 10.87 4.20 4.85
N ARG A 85 11.25 4.95 3.82
CA ARG A 85 12.43 5.84 3.84
C ARG A 85 12.23 7.09 4.71
N SER A 86 10.98 7.52 4.98
CA SER A 86 10.73 8.75 5.75
C SER A 86 9.31 8.91 6.29
N MET A 87 8.45 7.91 6.20
CA MET A 87 7.04 8.10 6.55
C MET A 87 6.50 7.07 7.54
N GLY A 88 6.99 5.84 7.50
CA GLY A 88 6.53 4.78 8.38
C GLY A 88 6.52 3.40 7.73
N THR A 89 5.80 2.48 8.33
CA THR A 89 5.64 1.10 7.86
C THR A 89 4.24 0.90 7.28
N PRO A 90 3.97 -0.18 6.53
CA PRO A 90 2.60 -0.43 6.05
C PRO A 90 1.67 -0.81 7.22
N PRO A 91 0.66 0.02 7.55
CA PRO A 91 -0.24 -0.26 8.67
C PRO A 91 -1.13 -1.48 8.44
N THR A 92 -1.25 -1.94 7.22
CA THR A 92 -2.09 -3.07 6.82
C THR A 92 -1.33 -4.37 6.64
N HIS A 93 -0.04 -4.30 6.48
CA HIS A 93 0.95 -5.38 6.35
C HIS A 93 0.45 -6.69 5.69
N MET A 94 0.12 -6.63 4.41
CA MET A 94 -0.17 -7.83 3.60
C MET A 94 1.06 -8.44 2.92
N TRP A 95 2.17 -7.72 2.87
CA TRP A 95 3.38 -8.09 2.14
C TRP A 95 3.86 -9.51 2.41
N THR A 96 3.97 -9.91 3.69
CA THR A 96 4.45 -11.25 4.05
C THR A 96 3.56 -12.37 3.54
N TYR A 97 2.25 -12.13 3.45
CA TYR A 97 1.29 -13.11 2.92
C TYR A 97 1.35 -13.23 1.40
N MET A 98 1.63 -12.13 0.70
CA MET A 98 1.64 -12.08 -0.77
C MET A 98 2.96 -12.55 -1.37
N VAL A 99 4.09 -12.06 -0.86
CA VAL A 99 5.41 -12.28 -1.49
C VAL A 99 6.39 -13.06 -0.59
N GLY A 100 5.93 -13.52 0.56
CA GLY A 100 6.77 -14.18 1.55
C GLY A 100 7.73 -13.25 2.30
N PRO A 101 8.39 -13.74 3.36
CA PRO A 101 9.13 -12.88 4.29
C PRO A 101 10.39 -12.26 3.69
N GLN A 102 11.04 -12.89 2.72
CA GLN A 102 12.26 -12.36 2.13
C GLN A 102 12.00 -11.15 1.23
N TRP A 103 11.05 -11.25 0.32
CA TRP A 103 10.65 -10.14 -0.53
C TRP A 103 9.96 -9.03 0.27
N ALA A 104 9.14 -9.37 1.26
CA ALA A 104 8.58 -8.38 2.17
C ALA A 104 9.68 -7.56 2.86
N LYS A 105 10.74 -8.20 3.38
CA LYS A 105 11.90 -7.51 3.96
C LYS A 105 12.65 -6.68 2.92
N TYR A 106 12.84 -7.17 1.70
CA TYR A 106 13.47 -6.39 0.64
C TYR A 106 12.75 -5.06 0.44
N PHE A 107 11.43 -5.07 0.18
CA PHE A 107 10.66 -3.85 0.01
C PHE A 107 10.66 -2.94 1.24
N LEU A 108 10.49 -3.51 2.42
CA LEU A 108 10.29 -2.75 3.66
C LEU A 108 11.58 -2.31 4.34
N LEU A 109 12.73 -2.82 3.95
CA LEU A 109 14.04 -2.38 4.47
C LEU A 109 14.79 -1.48 3.49
N THR A 110 14.42 -1.48 2.19
CA THR A 110 15.06 -0.66 1.16
C THR A 110 14.16 0.45 0.64
N GLY A 111 12.86 0.22 0.62
CA GLY A 111 11.88 1.08 -0.04
C GLY A 111 11.93 1.00 -1.57
N GLU A 112 12.59 -0.03 -2.10
CA GLU A 112 12.71 -0.25 -3.55
C GLU A 112 11.36 -0.54 -4.20
N SER A 113 11.34 -0.39 -5.54
CA SER A 113 10.22 -0.76 -6.39
C SER A 113 10.67 -1.78 -7.43
N VAL A 114 9.73 -2.59 -7.89
CA VAL A 114 9.93 -3.56 -8.97
C VAL A 114 8.97 -3.26 -10.13
N SER A 115 9.27 -3.77 -11.32
CA SER A 115 8.35 -3.71 -12.46
C SER A 115 7.13 -4.61 -12.24
N GLY A 116 6.08 -4.41 -13.05
CA GLY A 116 4.94 -5.31 -13.06
C GLY A 116 5.31 -6.75 -13.45
N GLU A 117 6.26 -6.93 -14.38
CA GLU A 117 6.80 -8.24 -14.75
C GLU A 117 7.41 -8.93 -13.52
N GLN A 118 8.31 -8.27 -12.83
CA GLN A 118 8.94 -8.81 -11.63
C GLN A 118 7.94 -9.03 -10.49
N ALA A 119 6.93 -8.16 -10.36
CA ALA A 119 5.87 -8.33 -9.38
C ALA A 119 5.05 -9.61 -9.62
N ALA A 120 4.85 -10.00 -10.89
CA ALA A 120 4.22 -11.28 -11.22
C ALA A 120 5.14 -12.49 -10.89
N GLU A 121 6.44 -12.39 -11.17
CA GLU A 121 7.42 -13.44 -10.86
C GLU A 121 7.50 -13.75 -9.37
N ILE A 122 7.41 -12.72 -8.51
CA ILE A 122 7.52 -12.87 -7.06
C ILE A 122 6.18 -13.16 -6.35
N GLY A 123 5.07 -13.20 -7.10
CA GLY A 123 3.74 -13.51 -6.57
C GLY A 123 2.98 -12.32 -5.97
N PHE A 124 3.44 -11.09 -6.16
CA PHE A 124 2.65 -9.89 -5.82
C PHE A 124 1.45 -9.74 -6.75
N ALA A 125 1.65 -9.93 -8.05
CA ALA A 125 0.58 -10.01 -9.03
C ALA A 125 0.41 -11.46 -9.54
N TRP A 126 -0.82 -11.82 -9.93
CA TRP A 126 -1.08 -13.12 -10.55
C TRP A 126 -0.41 -13.24 -11.92
N LYS A 127 -0.45 -12.16 -12.71
CA LYS A 127 0.27 -12.03 -13.98
C LYS A 127 0.55 -10.57 -14.29
N SER A 128 1.49 -10.34 -15.23
CA SER A 128 1.66 -9.06 -15.91
C SER A 128 1.30 -9.15 -17.38
N VAL A 129 1.00 -8.03 -17.98
CA VAL A 129 0.70 -7.87 -19.42
C VAL A 129 1.18 -6.49 -19.90
N PRO A 130 1.46 -6.31 -21.21
CA PRO A 130 1.67 -4.98 -21.78
C PRO A 130 0.58 -4.00 -21.35
N ARG A 131 0.96 -2.75 -21.11
CA ARG A 131 0.04 -1.72 -20.56
C ARG A 131 -1.24 -1.57 -21.36
N GLU A 132 -1.16 -1.62 -22.70
CA GLU A 132 -2.27 -1.53 -23.61
C GLU A 132 -3.25 -2.71 -23.53
N ASN A 133 -2.84 -3.83 -23.00
CA ASN A 133 -3.64 -5.06 -22.87
C ASN A 133 -4.23 -5.23 -21.47
N LEU A 134 -3.97 -4.30 -20.54
CA LEU A 134 -4.35 -4.47 -19.13
C LEU A 134 -5.88 -4.54 -18.95
N ASP A 135 -6.60 -3.63 -19.57
CA ASP A 135 -8.06 -3.56 -19.44
C ASP A 135 -8.73 -4.80 -20.04
N ASP A 136 -8.26 -5.27 -21.18
CA ASP A 136 -8.75 -6.50 -21.83
C ASP A 136 -8.46 -7.74 -20.96
N ALA A 137 -7.28 -7.81 -20.34
CA ALA A 137 -6.91 -8.91 -19.44
C ALA A 137 -7.77 -8.95 -18.17
N VAL A 138 -8.12 -7.80 -17.62
CA VAL A 138 -9.03 -7.67 -16.48
C VAL A 138 -10.45 -8.10 -16.88
N GLU A 139 -10.95 -7.61 -18.01
CA GLU A 139 -12.29 -7.93 -18.51
C GLU A 139 -12.44 -9.42 -18.86
N GLU A 140 -11.43 -10.01 -19.48
CA GLU A 140 -11.40 -11.45 -19.76
C GLU A 140 -11.54 -12.28 -18.48
N LEU A 141 -10.77 -11.95 -17.45
CA LEU A 141 -10.83 -12.64 -16.17
C LEU A 141 -12.19 -12.42 -15.49
N ALA A 142 -12.68 -11.18 -15.44
CA ALA A 142 -13.99 -10.86 -14.87
C ALA A 142 -15.13 -11.62 -15.58
N SER A 143 -15.11 -11.65 -16.93
CA SER A 143 -16.07 -12.39 -17.75
C SER A 143 -16.01 -13.91 -17.51
N LYS A 144 -14.81 -14.45 -17.22
CA LYS A 144 -14.63 -15.86 -16.85
C LYS A 144 -15.23 -16.16 -15.49
N MET A 145 -14.96 -15.29 -14.50
CA MET A 145 -15.50 -15.43 -13.15
C MET A 145 -17.04 -15.28 -13.15
N ALA A 146 -17.60 -14.39 -13.95
CA ALA A 146 -19.04 -14.16 -14.06
C ALA A 146 -19.84 -15.37 -14.57
N LYS A 147 -19.18 -16.39 -15.12
CA LYS A 147 -19.82 -17.69 -15.50
C LYS A 147 -20.04 -18.63 -14.30
N ILE A 148 -19.44 -18.32 -13.16
CA ILE A 148 -19.58 -19.12 -11.94
C ILE A 148 -20.72 -18.51 -11.10
N PRO A 149 -21.65 -19.33 -10.56
CA PRO A 149 -22.67 -18.84 -9.63
C PRO A 149 -22.06 -18.04 -8.48
N TRP A 150 -22.66 -16.90 -8.17
CA TRP A 150 -22.09 -15.95 -7.22
C TRP A 150 -21.89 -16.55 -5.81
N GLU A 151 -22.80 -17.45 -5.39
CA GLU A 151 -22.72 -18.14 -4.10
C GLU A 151 -21.44 -19.00 -3.98
N LEU A 152 -21.03 -19.62 -5.09
CA LEU A 152 -19.81 -20.41 -5.14
C LEU A 152 -18.56 -19.52 -5.14
N LEU A 153 -18.59 -18.39 -5.85
CA LEU A 153 -17.52 -17.40 -5.81
C LEU A 153 -17.31 -16.87 -4.38
N ALA A 154 -18.39 -16.44 -3.73
CA ALA A 154 -18.37 -15.94 -2.36
C ALA A 154 -17.85 -17.00 -1.37
N ALA A 155 -18.33 -18.23 -1.46
CA ALA A 155 -17.90 -19.33 -0.60
C ALA A 155 -16.41 -19.65 -0.76
N ASN A 156 -15.92 -19.76 -2.00
CA ASN A 156 -14.51 -20.06 -2.29
C ASN A 156 -13.60 -18.89 -1.86
N LYS A 157 -13.98 -17.64 -2.12
CA LYS A 157 -13.26 -16.46 -1.61
C LYS A 157 -13.21 -16.48 -0.08
N SER A 158 -14.34 -16.70 0.57
CA SER A 158 -14.44 -16.72 2.03
C SER A 158 -13.50 -17.73 2.68
N ILE A 159 -13.39 -18.96 2.14
CA ILE A 159 -12.51 -19.97 2.75
C ILE A 159 -11.02 -19.63 2.57
N VAL A 160 -10.63 -19.03 1.44
CA VAL A 160 -9.26 -18.54 1.24
C VAL A 160 -8.95 -17.42 2.23
N ASN A 161 -9.87 -16.45 2.39
CA ASN A 161 -9.70 -15.34 3.35
C ASN A 161 -9.62 -15.86 4.79
N LYS A 162 -10.43 -16.85 5.15
CA LYS A 162 -10.37 -17.51 6.47
C LYS A 162 -9.04 -18.20 6.73
N ALA A 163 -8.44 -18.83 5.72
CA ALA A 163 -7.11 -19.41 5.85
C ALA A 163 -6.06 -18.33 6.22
N MET A 164 -6.10 -17.16 5.58
CA MET A 164 -5.22 -16.03 5.93
C MET A 164 -5.49 -15.49 7.34
N ASP A 165 -6.75 -15.45 7.76
CA ASP A 165 -7.12 -15.05 9.13
C ASP A 165 -6.57 -16.04 10.17
N LEU A 166 -6.65 -17.35 9.89
CA LEU A 166 -6.06 -18.40 10.75
C LEU A 166 -4.53 -18.33 10.78
N MET A 167 -3.90 -17.85 9.71
CA MET A 167 -2.46 -17.53 9.68
C MET A 167 -2.11 -16.24 10.44
N GLY A 168 -3.08 -15.60 11.09
CA GLY A 168 -2.87 -14.45 11.97
C GLY A 168 -3.01 -13.08 11.30
N ARG A 169 -3.56 -12.97 10.08
CA ARG A 169 -3.69 -11.70 9.35
C ARG A 169 -4.28 -10.58 10.21
N ASN A 170 -5.43 -10.80 10.83
CA ASN A 170 -6.10 -9.78 11.64
C ASN A 170 -5.24 -9.31 12.81
N THR A 171 -4.58 -10.24 13.52
CA THR A 171 -3.68 -9.91 14.64
C THR A 171 -2.47 -9.11 14.15
N LEU A 172 -1.85 -9.56 13.05
CA LEU A 172 -0.70 -8.88 12.47
C LEU A 172 -1.03 -7.46 12.04
N GLN A 173 -2.20 -7.22 11.41
CA GLN A 173 -2.63 -5.88 11.01
C GLN A 173 -2.85 -4.94 12.20
N GLN A 174 -3.38 -5.44 13.33
CA GLN A 174 -3.47 -4.65 14.57
C GLN A 174 -2.08 -4.23 15.06
N MET A 175 -1.13 -5.17 15.11
CA MET A 175 0.25 -4.91 15.52
C MET A 175 0.96 -3.96 14.52
N ALA A 176 0.76 -4.15 13.22
CA ALA A 176 1.36 -3.31 12.18
C ALA A 176 0.91 -1.85 12.31
N ALA A 177 -0.37 -1.60 12.58
CA ALA A 177 -0.89 -0.26 12.82
C ALA A 177 -0.27 0.39 14.07
N GLU A 178 0.00 -0.37 15.12
CA GLU A 178 0.70 0.14 16.31
C GLU A 178 2.17 0.43 16.04
N VAL A 179 2.86 -0.45 15.31
CA VAL A 179 4.27 -0.26 14.92
C VAL A 179 4.41 0.92 13.96
N ASP A 180 3.45 1.13 13.05
CA ASP A 180 3.43 2.29 12.16
C ASP A 180 3.32 3.60 12.95
N ALA A 181 2.41 3.68 13.93
CA ALA A 181 2.29 4.84 14.82
C ALA A 181 3.60 5.11 15.60
N VAL A 182 4.30 4.06 16.06
CA VAL A 182 5.62 4.21 16.67
C VAL A 182 6.64 4.76 15.67
N SER A 183 6.65 4.25 14.45
CA SER A 183 7.59 4.69 13.42
C SER A 183 7.40 6.16 13.01
N HIS A 184 6.18 6.70 13.14
CA HIS A 184 5.90 8.13 12.93
C HIS A 184 6.64 9.05 13.91
N GLN A 185 7.15 8.53 15.03
CA GLN A 185 7.94 9.31 15.98
C GLN A 185 9.41 9.46 15.57
N ALA A 186 9.83 8.81 14.47
CA ALA A 186 11.21 8.93 13.99
C ALA A 186 11.50 10.37 13.51
N PRO A 187 12.68 10.94 13.86
CA PRO A 187 13.04 12.32 13.47
C PRO A 187 12.94 12.59 11.96
N ILE A 188 13.20 11.57 11.14
CA ILE A 188 13.13 11.67 9.68
C ILE A 188 11.71 12.01 9.18
N VAL A 189 10.67 11.56 9.89
CA VAL A 189 9.26 11.85 9.54
C VAL A 189 8.96 13.34 9.76
N TYR A 190 9.46 13.92 10.84
CA TYR A 190 9.32 15.36 11.09
C TYR A 190 10.05 16.19 10.04
N GLU A 191 11.24 15.77 9.64
CA GLU A 191 12.02 16.44 8.59
C GLU A 191 11.33 16.36 7.23
N PHE A 192 10.77 15.19 6.85
CA PHE A 192 9.97 15.05 5.63
C PHE A 192 8.77 16.00 5.63
N ASN A 193 8.02 16.04 6.73
CA ASN A 193 6.85 16.89 6.86
C ASN A 193 7.21 18.38 6.83
N ARG A 194 8.36 18.77 7.42
CA ARG A 194 8.88 20.13 7.35
C ARG A 194 9.17 20.54 5.92
N ARG A 195 9.92 19.70 5.18
CA ARG A 195 10.26 19.94 3.76
C ARG A 195 9.02 19.98 2.87
N ALA A 196 8.04 19.14 3.12
CA ALA A 196 6.77 19.15 2.37
C ALA A 196 5.99 20.47 2.58
N ARG A 197 6.03 21.05 3.78
CA ARG A 197 5.41 22.36 4.06
C ARG A 197 6.18 23.54 3.44
N GLU A 198 7.51 23.52 3.52
CA GLU A 198 8.36 24.64 3.08
C GLU A 198 8.56 24.65 1.55
N GLY A 199 8.77 23.50 0.93
CA GLY A 199 9.14 23.37 -0.47
C GLY A 199 8.13 22.62 -1.34
N GLY A 200 7.02 22.18 -0.75
CA GLY A 200 6.02 21.35 -1.39
C GLY A 200 6.37 19.85 -1.39
N ILE A 201 5.36 19.03 -1.67
CA ILE A 201 5.50 17.58 -1.61
C ILE A 201 6.56 17.04 -2.58
N LYS A 202 6.69 17.64 -3.77
CA LYS A 202 7.69 17.24 -4.75
C LYS A 202 9.11 17.37 -4.20
N ALA A 203 9.44 18.51 -3.58
CA ALA A 203 10.75 18.74 -3.00
C ALA A 203 11.07 17.74 -1.87
N ALA A 204 10.07 17.40 -1.04
CA ALA A 204 10.23 16.44 0.02
C ALA A 204 10.46 15.02 -0.53
N LEU A 205 9.75 14.64 -1.60
CA LEU A 205 9.93 13.34 -2.27
C LEU A 205 11.30 13.27 -2.96
N ASP A 206 11.73 14.32 -3.67
CA ASP A 206 13.04 14.38 -4.32
C ASP A 206 14.18 14.29 -3.28
N TRP A 207 14.04 14.93 -2.14
CA TRP A 207 14.98 14.81 -1.03
C TRP A 207 15.01 13.40 -0.44
N ARG A 208 13.85 12.76 -0.24
CA ARG A 208 13.75 11.41 0.31
C ARG A 208 14.38 10.36 -0.60
N ASP A 209 14.05 10.43 -1.91
CA ASP A 209 14.38 9.38 -2.88
C ASP A 209 15.71 9.65 -3.58
N GLY A 210 16.21 10.88 -3.56
CA GLY A 210 17.46 11.27 -4.20
C GLY A 210 18.69 10.40 -3.84
N PRO A 211 18.90 10.01 -2.57
CA PRO A 211 20.00 9.13 -2.20
C PRO A 211 19.93 7.73 -2.81
N PHE A 212 18.73 7.26 -3.20
CA PHE A 212 18.48 5.92 -3.70
C PHE A 212 18.53 5.83 -5.23
N ARG A 213 18.37 6.93 -5.96
CA ARG A 213 18.42 7.08 -7.42
C ARG A 213 17.46 6.22 -8.25
N ASP A 214 16.52 5.55 -7.62
CA ASP A 214 15.75 4.46 -8.20
C ASP A 214 14.28 4.79 -8.51
N TYR A 215 13.70 5.76 -7.83
CA TYR A 215 12.25 5.89 -7.79
C TYR A 215 11.64 6.66 -8.96
N ARG A 216 12.36 7.50 -9.66
CA ARG A 216 11.82 8.36 -10.72
C ARG A 216 12.52 8.24 -12.07
N GLY A 217 13.15 7.10 -12.32
CA GLY A 217 13.80 6.89 -13.61
C GLY A 217 14.79 8.01 -13.95
N ALA A 218 15.62 8.39 -12.98
CA ALA A 218 16.81 9.15 -13.26
C ALA A 218 17.65 8.26 -14.18
N ASP A 219 17.70 8.63 -15.42
CA ASP A 219 18.41 8.02 -16.52
C ASP A 219 17.57 7.01 -17.35
N LYS A 220 16.65 7.57 -18.14
CA LYS A 220 16.36 7.06 -19.47
C LYS A 220 16.92 8.04 -20.49
#